data_e70501de20ad8bd1bde448521a2b6c89
#
_entry.id   e70501de20ad8bd1bde448521a2b6c89
#
_cell.length_a   1.000
_cell.length_b   1.000
_cell.length_c   1.000
_cell.angle_alpha   90.00
_cell.angle_beta   90.00
_cell.angle_gamma   90.00
#
_symmetry.space_group_name_H-M   'P 1'
#
loop_
_entity.id
_entity.type
_entity.pdbx_description
1 polymer ?
#
loop_
_entity_poly.entity_id
_entity_poly.type
_entity_poly.pdbx_seq_one_letter_code
_entity_poly.pdbx_strand_id
1 'polypeptide(L)'
;MGKTAIDVWEQIKLLESRGMVIKDKEKAQEVLLDAGYYRLGFYWFPFETTYPNKINRTHQFREGTNFDYIVKLYYFDFNLRSILMKYLNRIEIHFRTFLIYKVSNYYRTSPTWFADSTVVTAAYVRKFDQEVYTNRFKSISIIQQHHKTHINDKYAPAWKTLEYMTLGGIIHLFKALKDKMICRAISEHFKVRQLPVFESYLKTILTIRNYCAHGNVLYDIALPTSIRRGPAGQMESANYHLSLIHISEPTRLR
;
A
#
# COMPACT_ATOMS: atom_id res chain seq x y z
N MET A 1 -3.13 30.24 -19.68
CA MET A 1 -3.49 30.96 -18.44
C MET A 1 -3.50 30.00 -17.27
N GLY A 2 -2.78 30.32 -16.18
CA GLY A 2 -2.81 29.52 -14.96
C GLY A 2 -4.20 29.54 -14.32
N LYS A 3 -4.59 28.44 -13.66
CA LYS A 3 -5.83 28.41 -12.89
C LYS A 3 -5.67 29.31 -11.66
N THR A 4 -6.63 30.20 -11.41
CA THR A 4 -6.70 31.04 -10.22
C THR A 4 -7.29 30.24 -9.06
N ALA A 5 -6.75 30.42 -7.84
CA ALA A 5 -7.34 29.87 -6.64
C ALA A 5 -8.72 30.52 -6.40
N ILE A 6 -9.68 29.71 -5.96
CA ILE A 6 -11.02 30.14 -5.61
C ILE A 6 -11.31 29.81 -4.15
N ASP A 7 -12.13 30.62 -3.49
CA ASP A 7 -12.51 30.37 -2.11
C ASP A 7 -13.52 29.21 -1.98
N VAL A 8 -13.83 28.80 -0.76
CA VAL A 8 -14.69 27.65 -0.51
C VAL A 8 -16.14 27.90 -0.96
N TRP A 9 -16.64 29.13 -0.89
CA TRP A 9 -17.97 29.49 -1.37
C TRP A 9 -18.05 29.46 -2.90
N GLU A 10 -17.00 29.91 -3.57
CA GLU A 10 -16.86 29.77 -5.01
C GLU A 10 -16.77 28.31 -5.45
N GLN A 11 -16.09 27.45 -4.66
CA GLN A 11 -16.07 26.00 -4.90
C GLN A 11 -17.46 25.38 -4.79
N ILE A 12 -18.25 25.76 -3.78
CA ILE A 12 -19.65 25.32 -3.62
C ILE A 12 -20.50 25.73 -4.81
N LYS A 13 -20.44 27.01 -5.20
CA LYS A 13 -21.16 27.51 -6.38
C LYS A 13 -20.76 26.77 -7.67
N LEU A 14 -19.47 26.47 -7.81
CA LEU A 14 -18.96 25.70 -8.94
C LEU A 14 -19.51 24.28 -8.96
N LEU A 15 -19.61 23.61 -7.83
CA LEU A 15 -20.19 22.26 -7.74
C LEU A 15 -21.69 22.28 -8.08
N GLU A 16 -22.43 23.27 -7.58
CA GLU A 16 -23.86 23.47 -7.90
C GLU A 16 -24.06 23.75 -9.41
N SER A 17 -23.24 24.61 -10.00
CA SER A 17 -23.32 24.92 -11.45
C SER A 17 -23.04 23.70 -12.35
N ARG A 18 -22.37 22.68 -11.80
CA ARG A 18 -22.11 21.39 -12.45
C ARG A 18 -23.18 20.33 -12.20
N GLY A 19 -24.26 20.69 -11.49
CA GLY A 19 -25.40 19.80 -11.22
C GLY A 19 -25.31 19.02 -9.90
N MET A 20 -24.41 19.37 -8.98
CA MET A 20 -24.37 18.75 -7.66
C MET A 20 -25.41 19.37 -6.73
N VAL A 21 -26.23 18.55 -6.08
CA VAL A 21 -27.18 18.99 -5.07
C VAL A 21 -26.47 19.15 -3.73
N ILE A 22 -26.45 20.37 -3.19
CA ILE A 22 -25.87 20.71 -1.89
C ILE A 22 -26.98 21.28 -1.01
N LYS A 23 -27.49 20.47 -0.07
CA LYS A 23 -28.60 20.86 0.80
C LYS A 23 -28.19 21.80 1.93
N ASP A 24 -27.01 21.52 2.51
CA ASP A 24 -26.44 22.27 3.63
C ASP A 24 -25.07 22.83 3.20
N LYS A 25 -25.04 24.11 2.88
CA LYS A 25 -23.84 24.78 2.36
C LYS A 25 -22.80 25.05 3.46
N GLU A 26 -23.24 25.27 4.70
CA GLU A 26 -22.37 25.51 5.83
C GLU A 26 -21.59 24.24 6.16
N LYS A 27 -22.30 23.12 6.25
CA LYS A 27 -21.68 21.81 6.42
C LYS A 27 -20.78 21.43 5.23
N ALA A 28 -21.16 21.77 4.01
CA ALA A 28 -20.31 21.54 2.83
C ALA A 28 -19.04 22.36 2.89
N GLN A 29 -19.09 23.59 3.40
CA GLN A 29 -17.94 24.44 3.65
C GLN A 29 -16.96 23.77 4.65
N GLU A 30 -17.48 23.31 5.80
CA GLU A 30 -16.65 22.61 6.80
C GLU A 30 -15.95 21.40 6.20
N VAL A 31 -16.66 20.56 5.46
CA VAL A 31 -16.10 19.36 4.83
C VAL A 31 -15.07 19.71 3.75
N LEU A 32 -15.32 20.74 2.95
CA LEU A 32 -14.36 21.18 1.93
C LEU A 32 -13.08 21.76 2.54
N LEU A 33 -13.18 22.42 3.69
CA LEU A 33 -12.02 22.95 4.43
C LEU A 33 -11.24 21.82 5.12
N ASP A 34 -11.92 20.75 5.60
CA ASP A 34 -11.30 19.60 6.26
C ASP A 34 -10.67 18.61 5.26
N ALA A 35 -11.48 18.10 4.33
CA ALA A 35 -11.04 17.07 3.38
C ALA A 35 -10.35 17.63 2.13
N GLY A 36 -10.73 18.84 1.72
CA GLY A 36 -10.21 19.54 0.55
C GLY A 36 -10.92 19.19 -0.76
N TYR A 37 -11.18 20.24 -1.57
CA TYR A 37 -11.84 20.12 -2.86
C TYR A 37 -11.18 19.10 -3.79
N TYR A 38 -9.85 19.15 -3.90
CA TYR A 38 -9.11 18.26 -4.80
C TYR A 38 -9.22 16.80 -4.37
N ARG A 39 -9.18 16.52 -3.05
CA ARG A 39 -9.30 15.16 -2.50
C ARG A 39 -10.71 14.61 -2.70
N LEU A 40 -11.74 15.40 -2.43
CA LEU A 40 -13.12 14.99 -2.68
C LEU A 40 -13.39 14.76 -4.17
N GLY A 41 -12.60 15.39 -5.05
CA GLY A 41 -12.63 15.18 -6.49
C GLY A 41 -12.48 13.74 -6.94
N PHE A 42 -11.74 12.92 -6.18
CA PHE A 42 -11.62 11.50 -6.46
C PHE A 42 -12.90 10.71 -6.14
N TYR A 43 -13.69 11.21 -5.18
CA TYR A 43 -14.92 10.54 -4.71
C TYR A 43 -16.16 10.97 -5.49
N TRP A 44 -16.19 12.15 -6.06
CA TRP A 44 -17.31 12.55 -6.93
C TRP A 44 -17.08 12.21 -8.41
N PHE A 45 -15.86 11.89 -8.84
CA PHE A 45 -15.60 11.52 -10.23
C PHE A 45 -16.49 10.38 -10.74
N PRO A 46 -16.78 9.30 -9.98
CA PRO A 46 -17.72 8.26 -10.42
C PRO A 46 -19.15 8.74 -10.71
N PHE A 47 -19.52 9.91 -10.21
CA PHE A 47 -20.83 10.51 -10.42
C PHE A 47 -20.86 11.53 -11.58
N GLU A 48 -19.71 11.80 -12.20
CA GLU A 48 -19.68 12.62 -13.43
C GLU A 48 -20.27 11.86 -14.61
N THR A 49 -20.89 12.60 -15.55
CA THR A 49 -21.47 12.04 -16.79
C THR A 49 -20.43 11.38 -17.68
N THR A 50 -19.16 11.81 -17.59
CA THR A 50 -18.04 11.30 -18.37
C THR A 50 -17.33 10.10 -17.76
N TYR A 51 -17.71 9.67 -16.54
CA TYR A 51 -17.10 8.48 -15.91
C TYR A 51 -17.31 7.21 -16.78
N PRO A 52 -16.32 6.35 -16.94
CA PRO A 52 -14.98 6.32 -16.32
C PRO A 52 -13.90 7.07 -17.10
N ASN A 53 -14.24 7.82 -18.14
CA ASN A 53 -13.26 8.50 -18.98
C ASN A 53 -12.57 9.64 -18.19
N LYS A 54 -11.24 9.55 -18.04
CA LYS A 54 -10.41 10.56 -17.38
C LYS A 54 -9.92 11.66 -18.33
N ILE A 55 -10.02 11.42 -19.64
CA ILE A 55 -9.63 12.35 -20.70
C ILE A 55 -10.89 13.09 -21.15
N ASN A 56 -10.79 14.41 -21.32
CA ASN A 56 -11.93 15.25 -21.74
C ASN A 56 -13.13 15.24 -20.79
N ARG A 57 -12.87 15.30 -19.47
CA ARG A 57 -13.92 15.41 -18.46
C ARG A 57 -14.71 16.71 -18.62
N THR A 58 -16.02 16.60 -18.65
CA THR A 58 -16.93 17.76 -18.66
C THR A 58 -17.15 18.34 -17.27
N HIS A 59 -16.87 17.55 -16.23
CA HIS A 59 -17.14 17.86 -14.83
C HIS A 59 -18.63 18.07 -14.50
N GLN A 60 -19.54 17.66 -15.40
CA GLN A 60 -20.98 17.69 -15.15
C GLN A 60 -21.40 16.44 -14.39
N PHE A 61 -22.20 16.62 -13.37
CA PHE A 61 -22.71 15.52 -12.55
C PHE A 61 -23.97 14.93 -13.14
N ARG A 62 -24.21 13.64 -12.87
CA ARG A 62 -25.48 12.99 -13.19
C ARG A 62 -26.58 13.57 -12.32
N GLU A 63 -27.82 13.59 -12.86
CA GLU A 63 -29.00 14.04 -12.12
C GLU A 63 -29.13 13.34 -10.76
N GLY A 64 -29.49 14.08 -9.72
CA GLY A 64 -29.62 13.56 -8.35
C GLY A 64 -28.29 13.35 -7.59
N THR A 65 -27.12 13.69 -8.18
CA THR A 65 -25.84 13.62 -7.46
C THR A 65 -25.86 14.57 -6.27
N ASN A 66 -25.72 14.02 -5.07
CA ASN A 66 -25.81 14.76 -3.81
C ASN A 66 -24.45 14.78 -3.10
N PHE A 67 -24.03 15.94 -2.60
CA PHE A 67 -22.78 16.13 -1.88
C PHE A 67 -22.66 15.23 -0.65
N ASP A 68 -23.76 15.00 0.08
CA ASP A 68 -23.79 14.13 1.25
C ASP A 68 -23.38 12.68 0.92
N TYR A 69 -23.70 12.18 -0.27
CA TYR A 69 -23.28 10.84 -0.70
C TYR A 69 -21.77 10.78 -0.93
N ILE A 70 -21.22 11.85 -1.48
CA ILE A 70 -19.76 11.95 -1.68
C ILE A 70 -19.04 11.95 -0.33
N VAL A 71 -19.56 12.72 0.63
CA VAL A 71 -19.01 12.77 1.99
C VAL A 71 -19.08 11.41 2.69
N LYS A 72 -20.22 10.72 2.57
CA LYS A 72 -20.37 9.35 3.11
C LYS A 72 -19.38 8.38 2.47
N LEU A 73 -19.17 8.47 1.16
CA LEU A 73 -18.21 7.62 0.45
C LEU A 73 -16.76 7.91 0.89
N TYR A 74 -16.41 9.19 1.08
CA TYR A 74 -15.11 9.61 1.61
C TYR A 74 -14.85 9.01 2.99
N TYR A 75 -15.79 9.13 3.92
CA TYR A 75 -15.65 8.58 5.27
C TYR A 75 -15.70 7.05 5.31
N PHE A 76 -16.49 6.43 4.43
CA PHE A 76 -16.44 4.97 4.25
C PHE A 76 -15.04 4.52 3.86
N ASP A 77 -14.45 5.15 2.86
CA ASP A 77 -13.11 4.80 2.36
C ASP A 77 -12.02 5.10 3.43
N PHE A 78 -12.17 6.21 4.17
CA PHE A 78 -11.31 6.54 5.30
C PHE A 78 -11.33 5.43 6.37
N ASN A 79 -12.51 4.99 6.79
CA ASN A 79 -12.68 3.93 7.78
C ASN A 79 -12.15 2.59 7.25
N LEU A 80 -12.40 2.27 5.98
CA LEU A 80 -11.87 1.06 5.34
C LEU A 80 -10.34 1.03 5.38
N ARG A 81 -9.67 2.13 5.02
CA ARG A 81 -8.20 2.25 5.11
C ARG A 81 -7.71 2.05 6.55
N SER A 82 -8.38 2.63 7.52
CA SER A 82 -8.03 2.52 8.95
C SER A 82 -8.11 1.07 9.43
N ILE A 83 -9.18 0.37 9.10
CA ILE A 83 -9.36 -1.04 9.44
C ILE A 83 -8.27 -1.89 8.78
N LEU A 84 -8.06 -1.72 7.48
CA LEU A 84 -7.07 -2.49 6.74
C LEU A 84 -5.65 -2.22 7.25
N MET A 85 -5.31 -0.97 7.56
CA MET A 85 -3.97 -0.61 8.02
C MET A 85 -3.58 -1.33 9.31
N LYS A 86 -4.53 -1.55 10.22
CA LYS A 86 -4.33 -2.34 11.44
C LYS A 86 -3.82 -3.76 11.13
N TYR A 87 -4.46 -4.44 10.18
CA TYR A 87 -4.08 -5.81 9.78
C TYR A 87 -2.84 -5.84 8.91
N LEU A 88 -2.69 -4.88 8.01
CA LEU A 88 -1.52 -4.77 7.13
C LEU A 88 -0.23 -4.55 7.93
N ASN A 89 -0.26 -3.71 8.95
CA ASN A 89 0.87 -3.55 9.88
C ASN A 89 1.24 -4.86 10.58
N ARG A 90 0.24 -5.64 10.99
CA ARG A 90 0.49 -6.94 11.62
C ARG A 90 1.13 -7.93 10.66
N ILE A 91 0.67 -7.95 9.41
CA ILE A 91 1.24 -8.79 8.35
C ILE A 91 2.68 -8.36 8.05
N GLU A 92 2.94 -7.06 7.93
CA GLU A 92 4.28 -6.49 7.69
C GLU A 92 5.27 -6.93 8.77
N ILE A 93 4.92 -6.75 10.05
CA ILE A 93 5.76 -7.13 11.19
C ILE A 93 6.01 -8.65 11.17
N HIS A 94 4.96 -9.47 11.01
CA HIS A 94 5.09 -10.92 11.03
C HIS A 94 5.96 -11.43 9.87
N PHE A 95 5.75 -10.92 8.66
CA PHE A 95 6.55 -11.32 7.50
C PHE A 95 8.04 -10.95 7.68
N ARG A 96 8.33 -9.72 8.11
CA ARG A 96 9.69 -9.26 8.40
C ARG A 96 10.37 -10.13 9.46
N THR A 97 9.72 -10.29 10.61
CA THR A 97 10.25 -11.07 11.73
C THR A 97 10.53 -12.51 11.34
N PHE A 98 9.57 -13.17 10.65
CA PHE A 98 9.75 -14.56 10.27
C PHE A 98 10.83 -14.75 9.20
N LEU A 99 10.93 -13.84 8.22
CA LEU A 99 12.00 -13.84 7.23
C LEU A 99 13.37 -13.71 7.91
N ILE A 100 13.56 -12.72 8.78
CA ILE A 100 14.82 -12.52 9.51
C ILE A 100 15.16 -13.75 10.32
N TYR A 101 14.23 -14.26 11.11
CA TYR A 101 14.40 -15.45 11.94
C TYR A 101 14.82 -16.66 11.09
N LYS A 102 14.07 -16.98 10.05
CA LYS A 102 14.29 -18.18 9.23
C LYS A 102 15.64 -18.15 8.54
N VAL A 103 15.99 -17.03 7.89
CA VAL A 103 17.25 -16.92 7.14
C VAL A 103 18.46 -16.81 8.08
N SER A 104 18.37 -16.05 9.17
CA SER A 104 19.47 -15.95 10.15
C SER A 104 19.76 -17.29 10.84
N ASN A 105 18.73 -18.12 11.09
CA ASN A 105 18.95 -19.46 11.66
C ASN A 105 19.52 -20.46 10.66
N TYR A 106 19.32 -20.22 9.37
CA TYR A 106 19.91 -21.05 8.32
C TYR A 106 21.38 -20.68 8.08
N TYR A 107 21.70 -19.37 8.09
CA TYR A 107 23.05 -18.84 7.93
C TYR A 107 23.62 -18.31 9.27
N ARG A 108 23.70 -19.16 10.29
CA ARG A 108 24.03 -18.77 11.68
C ARG A 108 25.38 -18.07 11.82
N THR A 109 26.35 -18.41 10.99
CA THR A 109 27.70 -17.82 11.01
C THR A 109 27.84 -16.53 10.21
N SER A 110 26.77 -16.11 9.49
CA SER A 110 26.74 -14.90 8.68
C SER A 110 25.66 -13.93 9.20
N PRO A 111 25.95 -13.09 10.20
CA PRO A 111 24.98 -12.14 10.74
C PRO A 111 24.55 -11.08 9.75
N THR A 112 25.31 -10.88 8.68
CA THR A 112 25.06 -9.91 7.60
C THR A 112 24.71 -10.60 6.27
N TRP A 113 24.10 -11.79 6.32
CA TRP A 113 23.73 -12.61 5.18
C TRP A 113 22.97 -11.86 4.07
N PHE A 114 22.24 -10.80 4.42
CA PHE A 114 21.48 -9.96 3.46
C PHE A 114 22.38 -9.14 2.52
N ALA A 115 23.65 -9.00 2.86
CA ALA A 115 24.67 -8.34 2.05
C ALA A 115 25.71 -9.32 1.46
N ASP A 116 25.49 -10.63 1.61
CA ASP A 116 26.33 -11.68 1.06
C ASP A 116 25.82 -12.10 -0.32
N SER A 117 26.66 -11.90 -1.34
CA SER A 117 26.32 -12.27 -2.73
C SER A 117 26.20 -13.77 -2.96
N THR A 118 26.59 -14.61 -2.02
CA THR A 118 26.34 -16.06 -2.06
C THR A 118 24.92 -16.40 -1.64
N VAL A 119 24.32 -15.62 -0.75
CA VAL A 119 22.98 -15.78 -0.19
C VAL A 119 21.91 -15.06 -1.01
N VAL A 120 22.21 -13.81 -1.38
CA VAL A 120 21.31 -12.96 -2.18
C VAL A 120 21.95 -12.63 -3.53
N THR A 121 21.16 -12.09 -4.45
CA THR A 121 21.71 -11.69 -5.77
C THR A 121 22.69 -10.53 -5.65
N ALA A 122 23.78 -10.56 -6.42
CA ALA A 122 24.78 -9.48 -6.44
C ALA A 122 24.17 -8.11 -6.82
N ALA A 123 23.14 -8.11 -7.68
CA ALA A 123 22.39 -6.91 -8.03
C ALA A 123 21.69 -6.30 -6.81
N TYR A 124 21.10 -7.13 -5.94
CA TYR A 124 20.48 -6.67 -4.70
C TYR A 124 21.53 -6.03 -3.77
N VAL A 125 22.68 -6.69 -3.57
CA VAL A 125 23.75 -6.17 -2.69
C VAL A 125 24.21 -4.78 -3.15
N ARG A 126 24.49 -4.61 -4.45
CA ARG A 126 24.86 -3.29 -4.99
C ARG A 126 23.81 -2.21 -4.74
N LYS A 127 22.54 -2.55 -5.00
CA LYS A 127 21.43 -1.63 -4.78
C LYS A 127 21.23 -1.31 -3.31
N PHE A 128 21.37 -2.28 -2.43
CA PHE A 128 21.28 -2.10 -0.99
C PHE A 128 22.33 -1.10 -0.48
N ASP A 129 23.58 -1.21 -0.93
CA ASP A 129 24.67 -0.28 -0.57
C ASP A 129 24.38 1.15 -1.05
N GLN A 130 23.90 1.28 -2.28
CA GLN A 130 23.73 2.59 -2.91
C GLN A 130 22.47 3.34 -2.45
N GLU A 131 21.36 2.60 -2.26
CA GLU A 131 20.03 3.21 -2.06
C GLU A 131 19.48 3.05 -0.64
N VAL A 132 19.91 2.00 0.10
CA VAL A 132 19.35 1.70 1.42
C VAL A 132 20.33 2.04 2.53
N TYR A 133 21.56 1.48 2.53
CA TYR A 133 22.51 1.65 3.61
C TYR A 133 23.28 2.97 3.54
N THR A 134 22.56 4.04 3.28
CA THR A 134 23.05 5.43 3.15
C THR A 134 23.40 6.03 4.52
N ASN A 135 24.02 7.22 4.52
CA ASN A 135 24.31 7.95 5.76
C ASN A 135 23.04 8.22 6.58
N ARG A 136 21.91 8.48 5.92
CA ARG A 136 20.59 8.62 6.59
C ARG A 136 20.18 7.33 7.30
N PHE A 137 20.36 6.17 6.67
CA PHE A 137 20.07 4.88 7.31
C PHE A 137 21.02 4.61 8.48
N LYS A 138 22.30 4.91 8.32
CA LYS A 138 23.33 4.76 9.37
C LYS A 138 23.10 5.68 10.57
N SER A 139 22.37 6.79 10.40
CA SER A 139 22.01 7.70 11.49
C SER A 139 20.86 7.20 12.38
N ILE A 140 20.17 6.10 12.02
CA ILE A 140 19.21 5.44 12.90
C ILE A 140 19.93 5.02 14.19
N SER A 141 19.40 5.41 15.34
CA SER A 141 20.09 5.32 16.64
C SER A 141 20.68 3.93 16.94
N ILE A 142 19.93 2.86 16.70
CA ILE A 142 20.38 1.49 16.95
C ILE A 142 21.53 1.05 15.97
N ILE A 143 21.48 1.52 14.73
CA ILE A 143 22.52 1.27 13.71
C ILE A 143 23.76 2.10 14.04
N GLN A 144 23.57 3.37 14.38
CA GLN A 144 24.65 4.25 14.79
C GLN A 144 25.39 3.70 16.03
N GLN A 145 24.64 3.23 17.03
CA GLN A 145 25.21 2.63 18.23
C GLN A 145 26.00 1.36 17.92
N HIS A 146 25.53 0.54 16.98
CA HIS A 146 26.29 -0.64 16.53
C HIS A 146 27.64 -0.22 15.95
N HIS A 147 27.68 0.75 15.04
CA HIS A 147 28.93 1.19 14.42
C HIS A 147 29.89 1.93 15.38
N LYS A 148 29.38 2.53 16.46
CA LYS A 148 30.25 3.09 17.53
C LYS A 148 31.01 2.01 18.30
N THR A 149 30.39 0.84 18.49
CA THR A 149 30.98 -0.28 19.25
C THR A 149 31.70 -1.29 18.37
N HIS A 150 31.34 -1.35 17.08
CA HIS A 150 31.89 -2.30 16.10
C HIS A 150 32.35 -1.51 14.86
N ILE A 151 33.43 -0.75 15.03
CA ILE A 151 33.89 0.24 14.03
C ILE A 151 34.35 -0.40 12.71
N ASN A 152 34.74 -1.67 12.71
CA ASN A 152 35.19 -2.41 11.53
C ASN A 152 34.04 -3.08 10.77
N ASP A 153 32.84 -3.12 11.33
CA ASP A 153 31.70 -3.74 10.69
C ASP A 153 31.13 -2.83 9.58
N LYS A 154 31.09 -3.35 8.35
CA LYS A 154 30.45 -2.62 7.25
C LYS A 154 28.94 -2.46 7.47
N TYR A 155 28.29 -3.45 8.06
CA TYR A 155 26.86 -3.49 8.32
C TYR A 155 26.56 -3.93 9.75
N ALA A 156 25.49 -3.41 10.32
CA ALA A 156 24.92 -4.00 11.51
C ALA A 156 24.24 -5.34 11.17
N PRO A 157 24.10 -6.26 12.14
CA PRO A 157 23.47 -7.57 11.92
C PRO A 157 22.06 -7.49 11.35
N ALA A 158 21.61 -8.56 10.68
CA ALA A 158 20.32 -8.64 10.01
C ALA A 158 19.12 -8.24 10.91
N TRP A 159 19.10 -8.72 12.15
CA TRP A 159 18.05 -8.41 13.13
C TRP A 159 18.00 -6.95 13.59
N LYS A 160 19.08 -6.18 13.37
CA LYS A 160 19.08 -4.72 13.58
C LYS A 160 18.76 -3.98 12.28
N THR A 161 19.45 -4.34 11.18
CA THR A 161 19.35 -3.62 9.91
C THR A 161 17.97 -3.79 9.26
N LEU A 162 17.49 -5.03 9.17
CA LEU A 162 16.26 -5.32 8.42
C LEU A 162 14.98 -4.84 9.15
N GLU A 163 15.07 -4.64 10.47
CA GLU A 163 13.94 -4.08 11.25
C GLU A 163 13.54 -2.68 10.77
N TYR A 164 14.49 -1.89 10.33
CA TYR A 164 14.26 -0.51 9.87
C TYR A 164 14.02 -0.39 8.36
N MET A 165 13.96 -1.50 7.65
CA MET A 165 13.64 -1.47 6.22
C MET A 165 12.12 -1.34 6.00
N THR A 166 11.75 -0.70 4.90
CA THR A 166 10.35 -0.67 4.45
C THR A 166 9.85 -2.05 4.04
N LEU A 167 8.53 -2.27 4.07
CA LEU A 167 7.95 -3.52 3.57
C LEU A 167 8.37 -3.83 2.13
N GLY A 168 8.41 -2.82 1.26
CA GLY A 168 8.91 -2.98 -0.12
C GLY A 168 10.35 -3.47 -0.18
N GLY A 169 11.22 -2.93 0.68
CA GLY A 169 12.61 -3.36 0.81
C GLY A 169 12.74 -4.82 1.28
N ILE A 170 11.94 -5.22 2.26
CA ILE A 170 11.90 -6.61 2.76
C ILE A 170 11.37 -7.59 1.69
N ILE A 171 10.35 -7.21 0.93
CA ILE A 171 9.85 -8.02 -0.18
C ILE A 171 10.90 -8.14 -1.29
N HIS A 172 11.63 -7.06 -1.58
CA HIS A 172 12.72 -7.10 -2.55
C HIS A 172 13.86 -8.02 -2.09
N LEU A 173 14.25 -7.96 -0.82
CA LEU A 173 15.21 -8.89 -0.20
C LEU A 173 14.75 -10.35 -0.33
N PHE A 174 13.49 -10.65 0.03
CA PHE A 174 12.92 -11.99 -0.10
C PHE A 174 13.04 -12.53 -1.53
N LYS A 175 12.71 -11.72 -2.54
CA LYS A 175 12.84 -12.10 -3.96
C LYS A 175 14.29 -12.30 -4.39
N ALA A 176 15.23 -11.58 -3.77
CA ALA A 176 16.66 -11.65 -4.06
C ALA A 176 17.33 -12.89 -3.45
N LEU A 177 16.70 -13.60 -2.51
CA LEU A 177 17.23 -14.86 -1.94
C LEU A 177 17.43 -15.89 -3.05
N LYS A 178 18.64 -16.46 -3.09
CA LYS A 178 19.04 -17.48 -4.09
C LYS A 178 18.48 -18.86 -3.74
N ASP A 179 18.48 -19.20 -2.45
CA ASP A 179 17.98 -20.49 -1.98
C ASP A 179 16.45 -20.53 -2.01
N LYS A 180 15.90 -21.24 -2.98
CA LYS A 180 14.45 -21.40 -3.14
C LYS A 180 13.81 -22.34 -2.12
N MET A 181 14.59 -23.17 -1.42
CA MET A 181 14.07 -24.00 -0.33
C MET A 181 13.70 -23.12 0.88
N ILE A 182 14.55 -22.14 1.21
CA ILE A 182 14.24 -21.16 2.25
C ILE A 182 13.00 -20.33 1.87
N CYS A 183 12.92 -19.86 0.61
CA CYS A 183 11.77 -19.12 0.13
C CYS A 183 10.46 -19.93 0.26
N ARG A 184 10.50 -21.23 -0.08
CA ARG A 184 9.35 -22.13 0.08
C ARG A 184 8.98 -22.33 1.55
N ALA A 185 9.96 -22.58 2.42
CA ALA A 185 9.71 -22.73 3.84
C ALA A 185 9.08 -21.47 4.47
N ILE A 186 9.46 -20.28 3.99
CA ILE A 186 8.82 -19.02 4.41
C ILE A 186 7.38 -18.96 3.88
N SER A 187 7.15 -19.24 2.60
CA SER A 187 5.82 -19.25 1.98
C SER A 187 4.86 -20.24 2.67
N GLU A 188 5.35 -21.45 3.00
CA GLU A 188 4.58 -22.50 3.67
C GLU A 188 4.18 -22.12 5.10
N HIS A 189 5.03 -21.36 5.82
CA HIS A 189 4.67 -20.80 7.12
C HIS A 189 3.39 -19.95 7.04
N PHE A 190 3.24 -19.19 5.95
CA PHE A 190 2.02 -18.39 5.66
C PHE A 190 0.93 -19.23 4.96
N LYS A 191 1.02 -20.57 4.99
CA LYS A 191 0.04 -21.51 4.39
C LYS A 191 -0.14 -21.35 2.87
N VAL A 192 0.87 -20.80 2.18
CA VAL A 192 0.87 -20.67 0.71
C VAL A 192 1.98 -21.55 0.12
N ARG A 193 1.61 -22.69 -0.47
CA ARG A 193 2.57 -23.68 -1.00
C ARG A 193 3.28 -23.22 -2.26
N GLN A 194 2.59 -22.44 -3.09
CA GLN A 194 3.11 -21.99 -4.39
C GLN A 194 3.82 -20.64 -4.25
N LEU A 195 5.13 -20.63 -4.41
CA LEU A 195 5.94 -19.41 -4.30
C LEU A 195 5.48 -18.25 -5.20
N PRO A 196 5.11 -18.47 -6.49
CA PRO A 196 4.60 -17.39 -7.32
C PRO A 196 3.27 -16.79 -6.83
N VAL A 197 2.42 -17.59 -6.16
CA VAL A 197 1.19 -17.12 -5.53
C VAL A 197 1.53 -16.26 -4.31
N PHE A 198 2.46 -16.71 -3.48
CA PHE A 198 2.91 -15.96 -2.31
C PHE A 198 3.51 -14.60 -2.71
N GLU A 199 4.37 -14.56 -3.73
CA GLU A 199 4.93 -13.32 -4.26
C GLU A 199 3.85 -12.37 -4.81
N SER A 200 2.80 -12.90 -5.44
CA SER A 200 1.64 -12.12 -5.88
C SER A 200 0.90 -11.49 -4.69
N TYR A 201 0.71 -12.25 -3.61
CA TYR A 201 0.08 -11.74 -2.38
C TYR A 201 0.92 -10.65 -1.73
N LEU A 202 2.24 -10.84 -1.61
CA LEU A 202 3.12 -9.82 -1.06
C LEU A 202 3.07 -8.52 -1.86
N LYS A 203 3.01 -8.60 -3.20
CA LYS A 203 2.89 -7.43 -4.06
C LYS A 203 1.56 -6.71 -3.86
N THR A 204 0.46 -7.45 -3.75
CA THR A 204 -0.87 -6.89 -3.49
C THR A 204 -0.93 -6.23 -2.11
N ILE A 205 -0.43 -6.92 -1.07
CA ILE A 205 -0.34 -6.39 0.29
C ILE A 205 0.44 -5.08 0.32
N LEU A 206 1.60 -5.02 -0.35
CA LEU A 206 2.40 -3.80 -0.45
C LEU A 206 1.62 -2.66 -1.12
N THR A 207 0.91 -2.95 -2.20
CA THR A 207 0.10 -1.94 -2.92
C THR A 207 -1.00 -1.40 -2.02
N ILE A 208 -1.81 -2.27 -1.42
CA ILE A 208 -2.93 -1.86 -0.54
C ILE A 208 -2.39 -1.11 0.69
N ARG A 209 -1.31 -1.61 1.32
CA ARG A 209 -0.67 -0.95 2.46
C ARG A 209 -0.23 0.48 2.11
N ASN A 210 0.39 0.68 0.95
CA ASN A 210 0.81 2.00 0.52
C ASN A 210 -0.37 2.91 0.21
N TYR A 211 -1.45 2.40 -0.39
CA TYR A 211 -2.68 3.17 -0.58
C TYR A 211 -3.28 3.61 0.76
N CYS A 212 -3.35 2.71 1.74
CA CYS A 212 -3.84 3.05 3.08
C CYS A 212 -2.94 4.09 3.77
N ALA A 213 -1.62 3.88 3.75
CA ALA A 213 -0.65 4.75 4.44
C ALA A 213 -0.58 6.17 3.86
N HIS A 214 -0.74 6.31 2.54
CA HIS A 214 -0.67 7.60 1.86
C HIS A 214 -2.04 8.26 1.66
N GLY A 215 -3.12 7.69 2.19
CA GLY A 215 -4.47 8.24 2.08
C GLY A 215 -5.03 8.22 0.65
N ASN A 216 -4.54 7.32 -0.20
CA ASN A 216 -5.06 7.17 -1.56
C ASN A 216 -6.45 6.54 -1.54
N VAL A 217 -7.24 6.80 -2.59
CA VAL A 217 -8.59 6.23 -2.75
C VAL A 217 -8.50 4.71 -2.89
N LEU A 218 -9.21 3.99 -2.04
CA LEU A 218 -9.17 2.53 -1.98
C LEU A 218 -10.42 1.88 -2.57
N TYR A 219 -11.59 2.49 -2.42
CA TYR A 219 -12.88 1.90 -2.81
C TYR A 219 -12.98 1.58 -4.31
N ASP A 220 -12.25 2.30 -5.16
CA ASP A 220 -12.22 2.12 -6.63
C ASP A 220 -10.80 1.79 -7.12
N ILE A 221 -10.05 1.03 -6.31
CA ILE A 221 -8.67 0.66 -6.65
C ILE A 221 -8.65 -0.40 -7.75
N ALA A 222 -7.99 -0.08 -8.86
CA ALA A 222 -7.55 -1.08 -9.83
C ALA A 222 -6.16 -1.59 -9.44
N LEU A 223 -6.07 -2.85 -9.04
CA LEU A 223 -4.78 -3.46 -8.73
C LEU A 223 -3.95 -3.62 -10.02
N PRO A 224 -2.65 -3.25 -9.99
CA PRO A 224 -1.79 -3.29 -11.18
C PRO A 224 -1.49 -4.71 -11.68
N THR A 225 -1.84 -5.72 -10.89
CA THR A 225 -1.71 -7.14 -11.23
C THR A 225 -2.84 -7.92 -10.58
N SER A 226 -3.42 -8.86 -11.34
CA SER A 226 -4.40 -9.80 -10.80
C SER A 226 -3.79 -10.63 -9.66
N ILE A 227 -4.57 -10.84 -8.60
CA ILE A 227 -4.20 -11.73 -7.50
C ILE A 227 -4.31 -13.17 -8.02
N ARG A 228 -3.22 -13.94 -7.92
CA ARG A 228 -3.26 -15.35 -8.27
C ARG A 228 -4.11 -16.11 -7.24
N ARG A 229 -4.91 -17.09 -7.71
CA ARG A 229 -5.67 -17.98 -6.82
C ARG A 229 -4.69 -18.70 -5.89
N GLY A 230 -4.94 -18.60 -4.59
CA GLY A 230 -4.24 -19.34 -3.54
C GLY A 230 -5.18 -20.34 -2.87
N PRO A 231 -4.68 -21.06 -1.85
CA PRO A 231 -5.55 -21.89 -1.02
C PRO A 231 -6.64 -21.01 -0.44
N ALA A 232 -7.89 -21.47 -0.53
CA ALA A 232 -8.97 -20.91 0.26
C ALA A 232 -8.54 -20.97 1.73
N GLY A 233 -8.61 -19.87 2.47
CA GLY A 233 -8.41 -19.90 3.91
C GLY A 233 -9.39 -20.89 4.55
N GLN A 234 -9.19 -21.22 5.81
CA GLN A 234 -10.09 -22.11 6.58
C GLN A 234 -11.51 -21.56 6.77
N MET A 235 -11.89 -20.49 6.12
CA MET A 235 -13.26 -20.00 6.13
C MET A 235 -14.10 -20.79 5.13
N GLU A 236 -15.06 -21.52 5.68
CA GLU A 236 -16.08 -22.29 4.98
C GLU A 236 -16.98 -21.39 4.12
N SER A 237 -16.54 -20.78 3.09
CA SER A 237 -17.50 -20.36 2.08
C SER A 237 -16.82 -19.96 0.77
N ALA A 238 -17.35 -20.49 -0.31
CA ALA A 238 -17.16 -20.01 -1.68
C ALA A 238 -17.36 -18.48 -1.84
N ASN A 239 -17.97 -17.82 -0.87
CA ASN A 239 -18.19 -16.38 -0.80
C ASN A 239 -16.93 -15.54 -0.55
N TYR A 240 -15.86 -16.15 -0.01
CA TYR A 240 -14.61 -15.41 0.22
C TYR A 240 -13.87 -15.06 -1.10
N HIS A 241 -14.04 -15.88 -2.13
CA HIS A 241 -13.50 -15.59 -3.46
C HIS A 241 -14.25 -14.46 -4.16
N LEU A 242 -15.54 -14.31 -3.90
CA LEU A 242 -16.38 -13.26 -4.49
C LEU A 242 -16.03 -11.87 -3.93
N SER A 243 -15.68 -11.76 -2.64
CA SER A 243 -15.31 -10.47 -2.05
C SER A 243 -13.98 -9.91 -2.58
N LEU A 244 -13.02 -10.79 -2.90
CA LEU A 244 -11.74 -10.37 -3.51
C LEU A 244 -11.91 -10.05 -5.01
N ILE A 245 -12.83 -10.71 -5.70
CA ILE A 245 -13.16 -10.44 -7.11
C ILE A 245 -13.90 -9.10 -7.23
N HIS A 246 -14.79 -8.77 -6.28
CA HIS A 246 -15.51 -7.49 -6.28
C HIS A 246 -14.63 -6.27 -5.99
N ILE A 247 -13.46 -6.45 -5.39
CA ILE A 247 -12.45 -5.37 -5.24
C ILE A 247 -11.69 -5.16 -6.55
N SER A 248 -11.64 -6.14 -7.44
CA SER A 248 -10.84 -6.11 -8.67
C SER A 248 -11.63 -5.91 -9.98
N GLU A 249 -12.95 -6.02 -9.95
CA GLU A 249 -13.80 -5.75 -11.11
C GLU A 249 -14.67 -4.52 -10.88
N PRO A 250 -14.63 -3.51 -11.78
CA PRO A 250 -15.60 -2.44 -11.73
C PRO A 250 -16.98 -3.05 -11.97
N THR A 251 -17.84 -2.98 -10.98
CA THR A 251 -19.25 -3.38 -11.10
C THR A 251 -19.85 -2.65 -12.30
N ARG A 252 -20.10 -3.36 -13.39
CA ARG A 252 -21.04 -2.91 -14.42
C ARG A 252 -22.41 -2.89 -13.75
N LEU A 253 -22.76 -1.74 -13.21
CA LEU A 253 -24.15 -1.47 -12.89
C LEU A 253 -24.93 -1.47 -14.22
N ARG A 254 -25.77 -2.47 -14.39
CA ARG A 254 -26.83 -2.48 -15.40
C ARG A 254 -27.95 -1.54 -14.97
#